data_0905487b85b7efeeb0afe86a0b491b0c
#
_entry.id   0905487b85b7efeeb0afe86a0b491b0c
#
_cell.length_a   1.000
_cell.length_b   1.000
_cell.length_c   1.000
_cell.angle_alpha   90.00
_cell.angle_beta   90.00
_cell.angle_gamma   90.00
#
_symmetry.space_group_name_H-M   'P 1'
#
loop_
_entity.id
_entity.type
_entity.pdbx_description
1 polymer ?
#
loop_
_entity_poly.entity_id
_entity_poly.type
_entity_poly.pdbx_seq_one_letter_code
_entity_poly.pdbx_strand_id
1 'polypeptide(L)'
;WLKMRPDTPQHYEYVTVDNITGTTGSFLVVRPWTQFFKPGDRKDMPLSQCNNITIKNIQMDCDNFFDVGTSDKYRLVDFTFENIQSTDKKMAFNKDVIENTIVKNVNITPREKSNGLKTTGDADGLK
;
A
#
# COMPACT_ATOMS: atom_id res chain seq x y z
N TRP A 1 -6.09 2.74 -4.31
CA TRP A 1 -6.25 1.31 -4.52
C TRP A 1 -6.05 0.97 -6.00
N LEU A 2 -5.05 0.13 -6.26
CA LEU A 2 -4.81 -0.40 -7.60
C LEU A 2 -5.54 -1.73 -7.71
N LYS A 3 -6.68 -1.69 -8.35
CA LYS A 3 -7.55 -2.87 -8.49
C LYS A 3 -7.09 -3.71 -9.67
N MET A 4 -6.62 -4.90 -9.37
CA MET A 4 -6.02 -5.79 -10.36
C MET A 4 -7.04 -6.86 -10.74
N ARG A 5 -7.76 -6.62 -11.82
CA ARG A 5 -8.80 -7.54 -12.28
C ARG A 5 -8.17 -8.68 -13.09
N PRO A 6 -8.45 -9.92 -12.73
CA PRO A 6 -7.91 -11.05 -13.48
C PRO A 6 -8.65 -11.35 -14.78
N ASP A 7 -9.84 -10.80 -14.98
CA ASP A 7 -10.63 -11.02 -16.19
C ASP A 7 -10.40 -9.99 -17.28
N THR A 8 -9.83 -8.85 -16.90
CA THR A 8 -9.56 -7.76 -17.82
C THR A 8 -8.18 -7.21 -17.45
N PRO A 9 -7.14 -7.64 -18.15
CA PRO A 9 -5.79 -7.19 -17.82
C PRO A 9 -5.69 -5.68 -17.82
N GLN A 10 -5.08 -5.14 -16.81
CA GLN A 10 -4.93 -3.71 -16.62
C GLN A 10 -3.46 -3.34 -16.58
N HIS A 11 -3.18 -2.14 -17.02
CA HIS A 11 -1.82 -1.64 -17.07
C HIS A 11 -1.81 -0.23 -16.47
N TYR A 12 -1.38 -0.14 -15.22
CA TYR A 12 -1.18 1.15 -14.54
C TYR A 12 0.27 1.54 -14.71
N GLU A 13 0.50 2.73 -15.26
CA GLU A 13 1.83 3.17 -15.63
C GLU A 13 2.00 4.64 -15.36
N TYR A 14 3.16 5.03 -14.83
CA TYR A 14 3.52 6.43 -14.61
C TYR A 14 2.52 7.17 -13.72
N VAL A 15 2.09 6.53 -12.65
CA VAL A 15 1.18 7.13 -11.68
C VAL A 15 2.00 7.75 -10.55
N THR A 16 1.72 9.00 -10.24
CA THR A 16 2.35 9.69 -9.12
C THR A 16 1.30 10.07 -8.10
N VAL A 17 1.55 9.66 -6.85
CA VAL A 17 0.75 10.07 -5.70
C VAL A 17 1.64 10.97 -4.86
N ASP A 18 1.24 12.23 -4.69
CA ASP A 18 2.09 13.25 -4.13
C ASP A 18 1.32 14.13 -3.15
N ASN A 19 1.96 14.41 -2.02
CA ASN A 19 1.46 15.40 -1.06
C ASN A 19 0.10 15.01 -0.46
N ILE A 20 0.07 13.87 0.21
CA ILE A 20 -1.14 13.36 0.88
C ILE A 20 -0.91 13.36 2.40
N THR A 21 -1.86 13.89 3.14
CA THR A 21 -1.87 13.82 4.60
C THR A 21 -3.22 13.35 5.08
N GLY A 22 -3.26 12.69 6.24
CA GLY A 22 -4.53 12.28 6.83
C GLY A 22 -4.47 10.96 7.57
N THR A 23 -5.63 10.37 7.71
CA THR A 23 -5.82 9.10 8.42
C THR A 23 -6.63 8.16 7.55
N THR A 24 -6.22 6.90 7.48
CA THR A 24 -6.93 5.90 6.69
C THR A 24 -6.74 4.50 7.28
N GLY A 25 -7.56 3.56 6.87
CA GLY A 25 -7.35 2.16 7.20
C GLY A 25 -6.13 1.62 6.47
N SER A 26 -6.18 1.59 5.14
CA SER A 26 -5.05 1.16 4.32
C SER A 26 -4.72 2.24 3.32
N PHE A 27 -3.42 2.57 3.17
CA PHE A 27 -3.03 3.63 2.24
C PHE A 27 -2.81 3.08 0.84
N LEU A 28 -1.82 2.20 0.67
CA LEU A 28 -1.58 1.56 -0.62
C LEU A 28 -2.21 0.18 -0.60
N VAL A 29 -3.21 -0.02 -1.45
CA VAL A 29 -3.90 -1.31 -1.53
C VAL A 29 -3.73 -1.85 -2.94
N VAL A 30 -3.12 -3.02 -3.04
CA VAL A 30 -2.98 -3.75 -4.30
C VAL A 30 -3.34 -5.20 -4.02
N ARG A 31 -4.40 -5.66 -4.64
CA ARG A 31 -4.81 -7.06 -4.51
C ARG A 31 -5.70 -7.43 -5.68
N PRO A 32 -5.85 -8.72 -5.95
CA PRO A 32 -6.79 -9.15 -6.98
C PRO A 32 -8.19 -8.66 -6.65
N TRP A 33 -8.87 -8.13 -7.65
CA TRP A 33 -10.26 -7.70 -7.48
C TRP A 33 -11.14 -8.66 -8.25
N THR A 34 -11.77 -9.57 -7.52
CA THR A 34 -12.54 -10.66 -8.11
C THR A 34 -14.04 -10.46 -8.02
N GLN A 35 -14.49 -9.35 -7.45
CA GLN A 35 -15.91 -9.04 -7.39
C GLN A 35 -16.46 -8.96 -8.82
N PHE A 36 -17.53 -9.67 -9.08
CA PHE A 36 -18.16 -9.78 -10.41
C PHE A 36 -17.29 -10.48 -11.46
N PHE A 37 -16.24 -11.17 -11.01
CA PHE A 37 -15.34 -11.86 -11.92
C PHE A 37 -15.85 -13.27 -12.22
N LYS A 38 -15.99 -13.58 -13.50
CA LYS A 38 -16.33 -14.93 -13.96
C LYS A 38 -15.40 -15.28 -15.11
N PRO A 39 -14.33 -16.05 -14.86
CA PRO A 39 -13.35 -16.34 -15.90
C PRO A 39 -13.88 -17.23 -17.00
N GLY A 40 -14.92 -18.04 -16.72
CA GLY A 40 -15.37 -19.02 -17.69
C GLY A 40 -14.25 -19.99 -18.00
N ASP A 41 -14.05 -20.27 -19.29
CA ASP A 41 -13.01 -21.19 -19.75
C ASP A 41 -11.75 -20.49 -20.25
N ARG A 42 -11.58 -19.22 -19.94
CA ARG A 42 -10.41 -18.46 -20.40
C ARG A 42 -9.17 -18.91 -19.65
N LYS A 43 -8.16 -19.38 -20.38
CA LYS A 43 -6.95 -19.95 -19.77
C LYS A 43 -5.70 -19.11 -20.00
N ASP A 44 -5.73 -18.19 -20.94
CA ASP A 44 -4.54 -17.45 -21.38
C ASP A 44 -4.71 -15.94 -21.19
N MET A 45 -5.13 -15.56 -19.99
CA MET A 45 -5.26 -14.15 -19.64
C MET A 45 -3.88 -13.52 -19.45
N PRO A 46 -3.58 -12.41 -20.14
CA PRO A 46 -2.33 -11.70 -19.87
C PRO A 46 -2.30 -11.16 -18.44
N LEU A 47 -1.09 -10.99 -17.92
CA LEU A 47 -0.92 -10.41 -16.59
C LEU A 47 -1.28 -8.93 -16.59
N SER A 48 -1.94 -8.49 -15.53
CA SER A 48 -2.03 -7.06 -15.25
C SER A 48 -0.68 -6.55 -14.76
N GLN A 49 -0.40 -5.28 -14.98
CA GLN A 49 0.87 -4.68 -14.57
C GLN A 49 0.66 -3.33 -13.92
N CYS A 50 1.48 -3.07 -12.90
CA CYS A 50 1.69 -1.73 -12.36
C CYS A 50 3.17 -1.45 -12.46
N ASN A 51 3.57 -0.42 -13.18
CA ASN A 51 4.98 -0.06 -13.27
C ASN A 51 5.17 1.45 -13.29
N ASN A 52 6.31 1.87 -12.79
CA ASN A 52 6.65 3.30 -12.66
C ASN A 52 5.64 4.05 -11.82
N ILE A 53 5.40 3.53 -10.62
CA ILE A 53 4.49 4.14 -9.65
C ILE A 53 5.34 4.88 -8.62
N THR A 54 5.06 6.16 -8.43
CA THR A 54 5.76 6.99 -7.46
C THR A 54 4.81 7.44 -6.37
N ILE A 55 5.19 7.20 -5.12
CA ILE A 55 4.44 7.64 -3.95
C ILE A 55 5.39 8.47 -3.11
N LYS A 56 5.08 9.76 -2.97
CA LYS A 56 5.99 10.68 -2.32
C LYS A 56 5.27 11.76 -1.51
N ASN A 57 6.00 12.31 -0.55
CA ASN A 57 5.51 13.41 0.29
C ASN A 57 4.22 13.02 1.00
N ILE A 58 4.29 11.94 1.77
CA ILE A 58 3.13 11.36 2.44
C ILE A 58 3.31 11.50 3.95
N GLN A 59 2.26 11.94 4.62
CA GLN A 59 2.21 11.96 6.07
C GLN A 59 0.86 11.39 6.52
N MET A 60 0.86 10.15 6.99
CA MET A 60 -0.35 9.41 7.25
C MET A 60 -0.35 8.75 8.62
N ASP A 61 -1.54 8.52 9.12
CA ASP A 61 -1.79 7.66 10.27
C ASP A 61 -2.71 6.55 9.78
N CYS A 62 -2.19 5.33 9.70
CA CYS A 62 -2.87 4.22 9.04
C CYS A 62 -3.01 3.01 9.97
N ASP A 63 -3.96 2.15 9.68
CA ASP A 63 -3.89 0.79 10.21
C ASP A 63 -2.79 0.02 9.48
N ASN A 64 -2.68 0.21 8.17
CA ASN A 64 -1.64 -0.43 7.38
C ASN A 64 -1.30 0.45 6.18
N PHE A 65 -0.08 0.99 6.16
CA PHE A 65 0.37 1.78 5.01
C PHE A 65 0.47 0.93 3.75
N PHE A 66 0.92 -0.29 3.89
CA PHE A 66 1.28 -1.15 2.77
C PHE A 66 0.44 -2.43 2.79
N ASP A 67 -0.70 -2.40 2.12
CA ASP A 67 -1.62 -3.53 2.01
C ASP A 67 -1.52 -4.09 0.59
N VAL A 68 -0.39 -4.73 0.30
CA VAL A 68 -0.05 -5.21 -1.03
C VAL A 68 0.08 -6.72 -0.99
N GLY A 69 -0.80 -7.38 -1.74
CA GLY A 69 -0.75 -8.82 -1.87
C GLY A 69 0.05 -9.26 -3.09
N THR A 70 0.47 -10.51 -3.08
CA THR A 70 1.10 -11.12 -4.23
C THR A 70 0.09 -11.96 -5.00
N SER A 71 0.28 -12.08 -6.30
CA SER A 71 -0.60 -12.88 -7.14
C SER A 71 0.13 -13.26 -8.43
N ASP A 72 -0.19 -14.41 -8.97
CA ASP A 72 0.30 -14.80 -10.28
C ASP A 72 -0.47 -14.11 -11.42
N LYS A 73 -1.42 -13.26 -11.08
CA LYS A 73 -2.26 -12.56 -12.05
C LYS A 73 -1.79 -11.14 -12.34
N TYR A 74 -0.80 -10.63 -11.61
CA TYR A 74 -0.27 -9.30 -11.87
C TYR A 74 1.19 -9.20 -11.47
N ARG A 75 1.86 -8.17 -12.01
CA ARG A 75 3.24 -7.83 -11.66
C ARG A 75 3.30 -6.38 -11.18
N LEU A 76 4.13 -6.15 -10.18
CA LEU A 76 4.40 -4.83 -9.64
C LEU A 76 5.88 -4.54 -9.88
N VAL A 77 6.19 -3.49 -10.63
CA VAL A 77 7.55 -3.22 -11.08
C VAL A 77 7.84 -1.72 -10.97
N ASP A 78 9.02 -1.37 -10.53
CA ASP A 78 9.52 0.01 -10.50
C ASP A 78 8.64 0.94 -9.68
N PHE A 79 8.52 0.65 -8.41
CA PHE A 79 7.85 1.54 -7.45
C PHE A 79 8.90 2.40 -6.75
N THR A 80 8.57 3.67 -6.55
CA THR A 80 9.40 4.60 -5.77
C THR A 80 8.59 5.09 -4.58
N PHE A 81 9.18 4.95 -3.39
CA PHE A 81 8.63 5.48 -2.15
C PHE A 81 9.60 6.52 -1.63
N GLU A 82 9.15 7.76 -1.53
CA GLU A 82 10.04 8.86 -1.19
C GLU A 82 9.39 9.82 -0.22
N ASN A 83 10.12 10.17 0.84
CA ASN A 83 9.69 11.16 1.84
C ASN A 83 8.33 10.78 2.43
N ILE A 84 8.29 9.66 3.13
CA ILE A 84 7.06 9.11 3.70
C ILE A 84 7.19 8.99 5.20
N GLN A 85 6.21 9.53 5.91
CA GLN A 85 6.04 9.37 7.34
C GLN A 85 4.69 8.71 7.57
N SER A 86 4.69 7.52 8.13
CA SER A 86 3.44 6.82 8.44
C SER A 86 3.52 6.20 9.81
N THR A 87 2.44 6.33 10.57
CA THR A 87 2.27 5.65 11.84
C THR A 87 1.27 4.53 11.61
N ASP A 88 1.69 3.30 11.82
CA ASP A 88 0.93 2.13 11.43
C ASP A 88 0.55 1.25 12.62
N LYS A 89 -0.66 0.71 12.57
CA LYS A 89 -1.08 -0.34 13.50
C LYS A 89 -0.43 -1.67 13.13
N LYS A 90 -0.32 -1.96 11.84
CA LYS A 90 0.34 -3.17 11.33
C LYS A 90 1.57 -2.77 10.53
N MET A 91 2.72 -3.31 10.90
CA MET A 91 3.99 -3.04 10.21
C MET A 91 4.19 -4.08 9.13
N ALA A 92 3.58 -3.85 7.98
CA ALA A 92 3.57 -4.82 6.88
C ALA A 92 4.28 -4.36 5.61
N PHE A 93 5.07 -3.29 5.70
CA PHE A 93 5.78 -2.81 4.52
C PHE A 93 6.83 -3.83 4.09
N ASN A 94 6.67 -4.36 2.89
CA ASN A 94 7.59 -5.35 2.34
C ASN A 94 7.86 -5.06 0.87
N LYS A 95 8.99 -4.44 0.60
CA LYS A 95 9.37 -4.07 -0.77
C LYS A 95 9.66 -5.28 -1.66
N ASP A 96 9.87 -6.45 -1.06
CA ASP A 96 10.24 -7.63 -1.83
C ASP A 96 9.09 -8.19 -2.67
N VAL A 97 7.86 -7.74 -2.43
CA VAL A 97 6.72 -8.10 -3.28
C VAL A 97 6.68 -7.30 -4.59
N ILE A 98 7.60 -6.34 -4.74
CA ILE A 98 7.68 -5.47 -5.91
C ILE A 98 9.05 -5.65 -6.56
N GLU A 99 9.07 -5.80 -7.87
CA GLU A 99 10.33 -5.85 -8.60
C GLU A 99 10.90 -4.45 -8.74
N ASN A 100 12.13 -4.26 -8.30
CA ASN A 100 12.85 -3.00 -8.42
C ASN A 100 12.18 -1.84 -7.69
N THR A 101 12.44 -1.73 -6.40
CA THR A 101 11.86 -0.70 -5.55
C THR A 101 12.93 0.29 -5.13
N ILE A 102 12.62 1.58 -5.21
CA ILE A 102 13.45 2.66 -4.68
C ILE A 102 12.79 3.17 -3.40
N VAL A 103 13.54 3.20 -2.31
CA VAL A 103 13.05 3.66 -1.01
C VAL A 103 13.97 4.76 -0.52
N LYS A 104 13.45 5.98 -0.38
CA LYS A 104 14.21 7.14 0.08
C LYS A 104 13.45 7.86 1.17
N ASN A 105 14.05 8.00 2.35
CA ASN A 105 13.48 8.74 3.48
C ASN A 105 12.05 8.25 3.79
N VAL A 106 11.92 6.96 4.05
CA VAL A 106 10.64 6.33 4.39
C VAL A 106 10.71 5.88 5.84
N ASN A 107 9.82 6.43 6.66
CA ASN A 107 9.72 6.09 8.08
C ASN A 107 8.31 5.61 8.38
N ILE A 108 8.17 4.31 8.56
CA ILE A 108 6.91 3.70 8.96
C ILE A 108 7.13 3.20 10.38
N THR A 109 6.44 3.81 11.33
CA THR A 109 6.62 3.53 12.74
C THR A 109 5.38 2.91 13.34
N PRO A 110 5.51 2.04 14.34
CA PRO A 110 4.35 1.46 14.98
C PRO A 110 3.56 2.53 15.72
N ARG A 111 2.24 2.44 15.65
CA ARG A 111 1.37 3.29 16.46
C ARG A 111 1.53 2.84 17.91
N GLU A 112 1.92 3.78 18.77
CA GLU A 112 2.04 3.46 20.18
C GLU A 112 0.68 3.10 20.76
N LYS A 113 0.68 2.01 21.49
CA LYS A 113 -0.49 1.70 22.29
C LYS A 113 -0.53 2.72 23.42
N SER A 114 -1.54 3.54 23.45
CA SER A 114 -1.77 4.41 24.60
C SER A 114 -1.96 3.51 25.81
N ASN A 115 -1.16 3.65 26.73
CA ASN A 115 -1.11 2.77 27.89
C ASN A 115 -1.93 3.31 29.03
N GLY A 116 -1.27 3.09 28.06
CA GLY A 116 -1.47 3.35 28.39
C GLY A 116 -1.43 3.94 28.76
N LEU A 117 -1.15 4.27 29.10
CA LEU A 117 -1.05 4.74 29.05
C LEU A 117 -1.05 5.38 29.01
N LYS A 118 -0.95 5.69 29.60
CA LYS A 118 -1.11 6.11 29.34
C LYS A 118 -1.12 6.80 29.19
N THR A 119 -0.87 7.32 29.81
CA THR A 119 -1.12 7.79 29.39
C THR A 119 -1.22 8.38 29.27
N THR A 120 -0.86 8.98 30.00
CA THR A 120 -1.25 9.38 29.50
C THR A 120 -1.59 9.76 29.05
N GLY A 121 -1.02 10.36 30.03
CA GLY A 121 -1.65 10.63 29.37
C GLY A 121 -1.89 10.83 28.89
N ASP A 122 -1.52 11.13 29.74
CA ASP A 122 -2.05 11.10 29.06
C ASP A 122 -2.25 11.07 28.48
N ALA A 123 -1.97 11.67 29.15
CA ALA A 123 -2.47 11.45 28.56
C ALA A 123 -2.59 11.29 28.14
N ASP A 124 -2.46 11.44 28.74
CA ASP A 124 -2.85 11.21 28.20
C ASP A 124 -2.82 11.00 27.71
N GLY A 125 -2.54 11.70 28.53
CA GLY A 125 -2.89 11.44 28.25
C GLY A 125 -2.74 11.21 27.96
N LEU A 126 -2.77 11.15 28.13
CA LEU A 126 -2.94 10.94 27.89
C LEU A 126 -2.82 10.67 27.62
N LYS A 127 -2.88 10.99 28.11
CA LYS A 127 -3.06 10.70 28.00
C LYS A 127 -3.00 10.32 27.81
#